data_73c5b39d220970cbd55c51411712f49d
#
_entry.id   73c5b39d220970cbd55c51411712f49d
#
_cell.length_a   1.000
_cell.length_b   1.000
_cell.length_c   1.000
_cell.angle_alpha   90.00
_cell.angle_beta   90.00
_cell.angle_gamma   90.00
#
_symmetry.space_group_name_H-M   'P 1'
#
loop_
_entity.id
_entity.type
_entity.pdbx_description
1 polymer ?
#
loop_
_entity_poly.entity_id
_entity_poly.type
_entity_poly.pdbx_seq_one_letter_code
_entity_poly.pdbx_strand_id
1 'polypeptide(L)'
;MYIIGGKIVTMEGDVWENGYICIENGKIKELGPVEGKAPVPALVEKFSSGKNEVIDASGCIVMPGLIEAHCHMGITEEKKGMEGDDCNETVEPITPYLRAVDAVNPMDAAFDDAVRAGITSAMIGPGSSNVVGGSFVFVKTHGRSIDRLIVKNP
;
A
#
# COMPACT_ATOMS: atom_id res chain seq x y z
N MET A 1 17.60 9.01 -0.64
CA MET A 1 17.00 8.66 -1.96
C MET A 1 16.15 9.81 -2.44
N TYR A 2 16.19 10.09 -3.75
CA TYR A 2 15.33 11.10 -4.38
C TYR A 2 14.49 10.45 -5.48
N ILE A 3 13.25 10.90 -5.63
CA ILE A 3 12.38 10.63 -6.79
C ILE A 3 12.21 11.98 -7.49
N ILE A 4 12.49 12.05 -8.78
CA ILE A 4 12.53 13.31 -9.53
C ILE A 4 11.87 13.20 -10.91
N GLY A 5 11.44 14.35 -11.46
CA GLY A 5 11.03 14.47 -12.87
C GLY A 5 9.61 14.00 -13.18
N GLY A 6 8.90 13.46 -12.20
CA GLY A 6 7.50 13.03 -12.35
C GLY A 6 6.50 14.12 -12.02
N LYS A 7 5.25 13.92 -12.46
CA LYS A 7 4.10 14.67 -11.95
C LYS A 7 3.78 14.19 -10.54
N ILE A 8 3.93 15.05 -9.55
CA ILE A 8 3.64 14.69 -8.16
C ILE A 8 2.24 15.14 -7.79
N VAL A 9 1.43 14.20 -7.31
CA VAL A 9 0.09 14.42 -6.77
C VAL A 9 0.14 14.10 -5.28
N THR A 10 0.11 15.12 -4.43
CA THR A 10 0.30 14.94 -2.98
C THR A 10 -0.89 14.35 -2.26
N MET A 11 -2.09 14.46 -2.86
CA MET A 11 -3.40 14.17 -2.26
C MET A 11 -3.76 15.12 -1.10
N GLU A 12 -2.91 16.11 -0.83
CA GLU A 12 -3.12 17.19 0.17
C GLU A 12 -3.48 18.52 -0.50
N GLY A 13 -3.77 18.50 -1.81
CA GLY A 13 -4.17 19.66 -2.62
C GLY A 13 -3.14 20.11 -3.64
N ASP A 14 -1.85 19.90 -3.38
CA ASP A 14 -0.81 20.29 -4.32
C ASP A 14 -0.60 19.28 -5.44
N VAL A 15 -0.43 19.78 -6.65
CA VAL A 15 -0.07 19.02 -7.85
C VAL A 15 1.05 19.75 -8.58
N TRP A 16 2.19 19.10 -8.79
CA TRP A 16 3.33 19.66 -9.53
C TRP A 16 3.63 18.82 -10.77
N GLU A 17 3.63 19.45 -11.94
CA GLU A 17 3.91 18.77 -13.21
C GLU A 17 5.36 18.24 -13.30
N ASN A 18 6.27 18.86 -12.55
CA ASN A 18 7.65 18.42 -12.39
C ASN A 18 8.05 18.66 -10.93
N GLY A 19 8.16 17.59 -10.17
CA GLY A 19 8.46 17.66 -8.75
C GLY A 19 9.59 16.74 -8.33
N TYR A 20 9.95 16.85 -7.05
CA TYR A 20 10.87 15.94 -6.38
C TYR A 20 10.35 15.49 -5.02
N ILE A 21 10.77 14.32 -4.60
CA ILE A 21 10.56 13.79 -3.26
C ILE A 21 11.89 13.32 -2.70
N CYS A 22 12.25 13.81 -1.52
CA CYS A 22 13.40 13.36 -0.74
C CYS A 22 12.95 12.38 0.32
N ILE A 23 13.56 11.19 0.35
CA ILE A 23 13.26 10.14 1.33
C ILE A 23 14.52 9.86 2.15
N GLU A 24 14.39 9.98 3.48
CA GLU A 24 15.43 9.65 4.44
C GLU A 24 14.84 8.74 5.55
N ASN A 25 15.56 7.68 5.89
CA ASN A 25 15.13 6.73 6.93
C ASN A 25 13.70 6.19 6.74
N GLY A 26 13.31 5.93 5.48
CA GLY A 26 11.98 5.40 5.13
C GLY A 26 10.83 6.41 5.29
N LYS A 27 11.14 7.70 5.41
CA LYS A 27 10.15 8.78 5.53
C LYS A 27 10.39 9.86 4.49
N ILE A 28 9.31 10.47 4.02
CA ILE A 28 9.39 11.69 3.21
C ILE A 28 9.93 12.79 4.11
N LYS A 29 11.11 13.31 3.75
CA LYS A 29 11.75 14.42 4.43
C LYS A 29 11.33 15.76 3.84
N GLU A 30 11.23 15.79 2.52
CA GLU A 30 10.96 16.99 1.75
C GLU A 30 10.32 16.61 0.42
N LEU A 31 9.43 17.43 -0.09
CA LEU A 31 8.88 17.33 -1.43
C LEU A 31 8.52 18.72 -1.93
N GLY A 32 8.53 18.91 -3.24
CA GLY A 32 8.22 20.20 -3.82
C GLY A 32 8.33 20.24 -5.33
N PRO A 33 8.00 21.38 -5.94
CA PRO A 33 8.20 21.59 -7.35
C PRO A 33 9.70 21.73 -7.68
N VAL A 34 10.08 21.27 -8.86
CA VAL A 34 11.39 21.60 -9.43
C VAL A 34 11.27 22.93 -10.17
N GLU A 35 11.96 23.95 -9.68
CA GLU A 35 11.98 25.24 -10.32
C GLU A 35 12.74 25.21 -11.65
N GLY A 36 12.15 25.82 -12.69
CA GLY A 36 12.73 25.94 -14.02
C GLY A 36 12.50 24.72 -14.92
N LYS A 37 12.96 24.84 -16.18
CA LYS A 37 12.87 23.77 -17.20
C LYS A 37 14.20 22.99 -17.28
N ALA A 38 14.81 22.67 -16.14
CA ALA A 38 16.04 21.89 -16.16
C ALA A 38 15.75 20.48 -16.74
N PRO A 39 16.53 20.02 -17.71
CA PRO A 39 16.38 18.68 -18.22
C PRO A 39 16.69 17.66 -17.13
N VAL A 40 15.99 16.51 -17.14
CA VAL A 40 16.13 15.45 -16.13
C VAL A 40 17.57 15.04 -15.86
N PRO A 41 18.47 14.91 -16.87
CA PRO A 41 19.89 14.60 -16.61
C PRO A 41 20.57 15.60 -15.68
N ALA A 42 20.29 16.90 -15.82
CA ALA A 42 20.84 17.93 -14.93
C ALA A 42 20.25 17.85 -13.51
N LEU A 43 18.99 17.43 -13.38
CA LEU A 43 18.37 17.16 -12.08
C LEU A 43 19.00 15.94 -11.42
N VAL A 44 19.20 14.87 -12.18
CA VAL A 44 19.90 13.67 -11.69
C VAL A 44 21.28 14.05 -11.16
N GLU A 45 22.07 14.81 -11.93
CA GLU A 45 23.38 15.26 -11.51
C GLU A 45 23.32 16.11 -10.22
N LYS A 46 22.37 17.05 -10.15
CA LYS A 46 22.16 17.91 -8.97
C LYS A 46 21.84 17.08 -7.71
N PHE A 47 20.95 16.09 -7.81
CA PHE A 47 20.48 15.29 -6.66
C PHE A 47 21.39 14.09 -6.37
N SER A 48 22.20 13.61 -7.32
CA SER A 48 23.17 12.53 -7.12
C SER A 48 24.46 12.98 -6.43
N SER A 49 24.67 14.30 -6.26
CA SER A 49 25.83 14.81 -5.55
C SER A 49 25.82 14.32 -4.10
N GLY A 50 26.63 13.30 -3.78
CA GLY A 50 26.75 12.77 -2.42
C GLY A 50 26.32 11.33 -2.20
N LYS A 51 26.34 10.47 -3.22
CA LYS A 51 25.96 9.04 -3.14
C LYS A 51 24.47 8.79 -2.88
N ASN A 52 23.61 9.74 -3.16
CA ASN A 52 22.17 9.54 -3.07
C ASN A 52 21.67 8.68 -4.24
N GLU A 53 20.83 7.70 -3.94
CA GLU A 53 20.06 7.01 -4.95
C GLU A 53 19.02 7.97 -5.55
N VAL A 54 18.92 8.01 -6.87
CA VAL A 54 17.97 8.86 -7.60
C VAL A 54 17.12 8.00 -8.52
N ILE A 55 15.80 8.12 -8.38
CA ILE A 55 14.81 7.48 -9.26
C ILE A 55 14.29 8.54 -10.22
N ASP A 56 14.49 8.32 -11.51
CA ASP A 56 13.91 9.12 -12.57
C ASP A 56 12.46 8.66 -12.80
N ALA A 57 11.52 9.55 -12.46
CA ALA A 57 10.07 9.33 -12.64
C ALA A 57 9.52 10.12 -13.85
N SER A 58 10.36 10.50 -14.82
CA SER A 58 9.93 11.22 -16.01
C SER A 58 8.80 10.52 -16.75
N GLY A 59 7.73 11.24 -17.03
CA GLY A 59 6.54 10.70 -17.67
C GLY A 59 5.63 9.87 -16.74
N CYS A 60 5.98 9.74 -15.46
CA CYS A 60 5.18 9.06 -14.46
C CYS A 60 4.36 10.03 -13.62
N ILE A 61 3.27 9.52 -13.05
CA ILE A 61 2.57 10.16 -11.95
C ILE A 61 3.09 9.52 -10.65
N VAL A 62 3.55 10.34 -9.73
CA VAL A 62 3.99 9.93 -8.40
C VAL A 62 2.96 10.39 -7.39
N MET A 63 2.38 9.45 -6.65
CA MET A 63 1.31 9.69 -5.70
C MET A 63 1.45 8.74 -4.50
N PRO A 64 0.80 8.99 -3.36
CA PRO A 64 0.72 8.03 -2.28
C PRO A 64 0.17 6.69 -2.76
N GLY A 65 0.65 5.60 -2.18
CA GLY A 65 0.14 4.27 -2.49
C GLY A 65 -1.36 4.16 -2.22
N LEU A 66 -2.06 3.41 -3.06
CA LEU A 66 -3.50 3.19 -2.94
C LEU A 66 -3.83 2.43 -1.65
N ILE A 67 -5.01 2.71 -1.12
CA ILE A 67 -5.58 2.02 0.04
C ILE A 67 -6.83 1.28 -0.44
N GLU A 68 -6.82 -0.05 -0.32
CA GLU A 68 -8.03 -0.84 -0.52
C GLU A 68 -8.89 -0.77 0.74
N ALA A 69 -10.08 -0.20 0.60
CA ALA A 69 -10.96 0.08 1.74
C ALA A 69 -11.82 -1.10 2.18
N HIS A 70 -11.94 -2.16 1.37
CA HIS A 70 -12.73 -3.35 1.69
C HIS A 70 -12.31 -4.53 0.83
N CYS A 71 -11.66 -5.52 1.43
CA CYS A 71 -11.29 -6.77 0.75
C CYS A 71 -11.25 -7.95 1.72
N HIS A 72 -11.01 -9.14 1.13
CA HIS A 72 -10.88 -10.41 1.84
C HIS A 72 -9.50 -11.06 1.61
N MET A 73 -8.51 -10.25 1.26
CA MET A 73 -7.15 -10.68 0.93
C MET A 73 -6.52 -11.48 2.08
N GLY A 74 -6.02 -12.67 1.76
CA GLY A 74 -5.43 -13.57 2.74
C GLY A 74 -6.44 -14.30 3.64
N ILE A 75 -7.74 -13.96 3.61
CA ILE A 75 -8.83 -14.72 4.21
C ILE A 75 -9.44 -15.65 3.16
N THR A 76 -9.61 -15.16 1.92
CA THR A 76 -9.85 -15.99 0.75
C THR A 76 -8.52 -16.09 0.01
N GLU A 77 -7.79 -17.20 0.25
CA GLU A 77 -6.44 -17.39 -0.29
C GLU A 77 -6.46 -17.70 -1.78
N GLU A 78 -5.61 -17.02 -2.53
CA GLU A 78 -5.43 -17.24 -3.96
C GLU A 78 -4.97 -18.68 -4.25
N LYS A 79 -5.64 -19.31 -5.22
CA LYS A 79 -5.29 -20.66 -5.74
C LYS A 79 -5.45 -21.82 -4.75
N LYS A 80 -6.06 -21.60 -3.59
CA LYS A 80 -6.33 -22.65 -2.58
C LYS A 80 -7.69 -23.31 -2.71
N GLY A 81 -8.63 -22.66 -3.38
CA GLY A 81 -10.01 -23.15 -3.46
C GLY A 81 -10.71 -23.15 -2.10
N MET A 82 -11.56 -24.12 -1.86
CA MET A 82 -12.34 -24.19 -0.61
C MET A 82 -11.48 -24.32 0.66
N GLU A 83 -10.29 -24.89 0.55
CA GLU A 83 -9.37 -25.04 1.69
C GLU A 83 -8.76 -23.73 2.16
N GLY A 84 -8.77 -22.72 1.31
CA GLY A 84 -8.26 -21.38 1.62
C GLY A 84 -9.37 -20.33 1.74
N ASP A 85 -10.62 -20.74 1.89
CA ASP A 85 -11.77 -19.83 1.99
C ASP A 85 -12.31 -19.80 3.43
N ASP A 86 -11.72 -18.92 4.24
CA ASP A 86 -12.19 -18.60 5.60
C ASP A 86 -13.06 -17.33 5.65
N CYS A 87 -13.63 -16.95 4.50
CA CYS A 87 -14.28 -15.64 4.34
C CYS A 87 -15.56 -15.50 5.16
N ASN A 88 -16.36 -16.57 5.28
CA ASN A 88 -17.64 -16.50 5.98
C ASN A 88 -17.81 -17.66 6.97
N GLU A 89 -18.34 -17.36 8.14
CA GLU A 89 -18.77 -18.36 9.09
C GLU A 89 -19.99 -19.13 8.56
N THR A 90 -19.97 -20.45 8.64
CA THR A 90 -20.99 -21.32 8.06
C THR A 90 -21.95 -21.95 9.08
N VAL A 91 -21.67 -21.79 10.38
CA VAL A 91 -22.45 -22.40 11.46
C VAL A 91 -23.32 -21.37 12.17
N GLU A 92 -22.72 -20.23 12.56
CA GLU A 92 -23.39 -19.19 13.31
C GLU A 92 -23.57 -17.91 12.48
N PRO A 93 -24.80 -17.38 12.37
CA PRO A 93 -25.05 -16.18 11.56
C PRO A 93 -24.58 -14.86 12.22
N ILE A 94 -24.29 -14.88 13.53
CA ILE A 94 -23.92 -13.70 14.31
C ILE A 94 -22.66 -13.99 15.13
N THR A 95 -21.51 -13.51 14.64
CA THR A 95 -20.17 -13.79 15.20
C THR A 95 -19.34 -12.52 15.42
N PRO A 96 -19.83 -11.57 16.25
CA PRO A 96 -19.14 -10.29 16.46
C PRO A 96 -17.75 -10.43 17.13
N TYR A 97 -17.46 -11.57 17.70
CA TYR A 97 -16.22 -11.90 18.41
C TYR A 97 -15.12 -12.41 17.47
N LEU A 98 -15.42 -12.76 16.22
CA LEU A 98 -14.41 -13.15 15.25
C LEU A 98 -13.62 -11.92 14.77
N ARG A 99 -12.36 -12.15 14.45
CA ARG A 99 -11.46 -11.11 14.01
C ARG A 99 -10.74 -11.53 12.74
N ALA A 100 -10.81 -10.70 11.71
CA ALA A 100 -10.12 -10.97 10.44
C ALA A 100 -8.62 -11.27 10.62
N VAL A 101 -7.97 -10.61 11.57
CA VAL A 101 -6.54 -10.78 11.84
C VAL A 101 -6.15 -12.22 12.17
N ASP A 102 -7.06 -13.01 12.72
CA ASP A 102 -6.80 -14.40 13.09
C ASP A 102 -6.84 -15.35 11.88
N ALA A 103 -7.49 -14.94 10.78
CA ALA A 103 -7.62 -15.72 9.55
C ALA A 103 -6.69 -15.27 8.41
N VAL A 104 -6.14 -14.05 8.48
CA VAL A 104 -5.31 -13.53 7.39
C VAL A 104 -4.00 -14.33 7.24
N ASN A 105 -3.80 -14.93 6.08
CA ASN A 105 -2.51 -15.48 5.67
C ASN A 105 -1.65 -14.41 4.97
N PRO A 106 -0.61 -13.86 5.63
CA PRO A 106 0.24 -12.82 5.04
C PRO A 106 1.17 -13.34 3.93
N MET A 107 1.17 -14.65 3.68
CA MET A 107 1.95 -15.30 2.62
C MET A 107 1.13 -15.55 1.36
N ASP A 108 -0.14 -15.16 1.35
CA ASP A 108 -0.99 -15.26 0.17
C ASP A 108 -0.44 -14.41 -0.98
N ALA A 109 -0.50 -14.94 -2.20
CA ALA A 109 -0.04 -14.28 -3.41
C ALA A 109 -0.75 -12.95 -3.69
N ALA A 110 -1.99 -12.79 -3.21
CA ALA A 110 -2.75 -11.55 -3.33
C ALA A 110 -2.03 -10.34 -2.72
N PHE A 111 -1.22 -10.52 -1.67
CA PHE A 111 -0.41 -9.44 -1.09
C PHE A 111 0.67 -8.93 -2.07
N ASP A 112 1.38 -9.85 -2.72
CA ASP A 112 2.40 -9.49 -3.72
C ASP A 112 1.75 -8.81 -4.94
N ASP A 113 0.59 -9.27 -5.37
CA ASP A 113 -0.15 -8.70 -6.50
C ASP A 113 -0.71 -7.31 -6.15
N ALA A 114 -1.19 -7.10 -4.94
CA ALA A 114 -1.60 -5.79 -4.43
C ALA A 114 -0.43 -4.79 -4.46
N VAL A 115 0.75 -5.18 -3.97
CA VAL A 115 1.96 -4.33 -4.02
C VAL A 115 2.34 -3.98 -5.45
N ARG A 116 2.32 -4.95 -6.39
CA ARG A 116 2.61 -4.70 -7.81
C ARG A 116 1.62 -3.74 -8.46
N ALA A 117 0.36 -3.77 -8.01
CA ALA A 117 -0.68 -2.84 -8.45
C ALA A 117 -0.62 -1.46 -7.77
N GLY A 118 0.32 -1.24 -6.83
CA GLY A 118 0.46 0.03 -6.10
C GLY A 118 -0.46 0.18 -4.91
N ILE A 119 -1.14 -0.88 -4.48
CA ILE A 119 -1.94 -0.91 -3.26
C ILE A 119 -1.01 -1.18 -2.07
N THR A 120 -0.84 -0.20 -1.19
CA THR A 120 0.15 -0.24 -0.10
C THR A 120 -0.45 -0.53 1.26
N SER A 121 -1.76 -0.46 1.37
CA SER A 121 -2.51 -0.77 2.59
C SER A 121 -3.89 -1.29 2.23
N ALA A 122 -4.45 -2.13 3.10
CA ALA A 122 -5.78 -2.71 2.89
C ALA A 122 -6.56 -2.84 4.20
N MET A 123 -7.87 -2.66 4.11
CA MET A 123 -8.82 -3.00 5.15
C MET A 123 -9.37 -4.38 4.84
N ILE A 124 -8.96 -5.38 5.61
CA ILE A 124 -9.31 -6.78 5.41
C ILE A 124 -10.36 -7.19 6.43
N GLY A 125 -11.40 -7.83 5.99
CA GLY A 125 -12.48 -8.29 6.86
C GLY A 125 -13.18 -9.54 6.36
N PRO A 126 -14.06 -10.12 7.18
CA PRO A 126 -14.88 -11.24 6.78
C PRO A 126 -15.86 -10.86 5.66
N GLY A 127 -16.35 -11.84 4.96
CA GLY A 127 -17.37 -11.68 3.92
C GLY A 127 -18.72 -11.22 4.47
N SER A 128 -19.60 -10.80 3.56
CA SER A 128 -20.89 -10.18 3.88
C SER A 128 -22.07 -11.18 3.87
N SER A 129 -21.80 -12.49 3.93
CA SER A 129 -22.87 -13.50 3.93
C SER A 129 -23.54 -13.67 5.31
N ASN A 130 -22.83 -13.31 6.38
CA ASN A 130 -23.35 -13.38 7.75
C ASN A 130 -24.04 -12.08 8.16
N VAL A 131 -25.00 -12.18 9.10
CA VAL A 131 -25.67 -10.99 9.67
C VAL A 131 -24.65 -10.10 10.40
N VAL A 132 -23.73 -10.72 11.15
CA VAL A 132 -22.57 -10.06 11.76
C VAL A 132 -21.37 -10.99 11.61
N GLY A 133 -20.40 -10.63 10.78
CA GLY A 133 -19.25 -11.48 10.44
C GLY A 133 -18.01 -11.31 11.31
N GLY A 134 -17.93 -10.26 12.09
CA GLY A 134 -16.76 -9.97 12.92
C GLY A 134 -16.06 -8.65 12.60
N SER A 135 -14.83 -8.47 13.10
CA SER A 135 -14.10 -7.21 12.99
C SER A 135 -13.05 -7.24 11.88
N PHE A 136 -12.83 -6.08 11.26
CA PHE A 136 -11.81 -5.85 10.23
C PHE A 136 -10.45 -5.55 10.86
N VAL A 137 -9.39 -5.71 10.06
CA VAL A 137 -8.03 -5.29 10.38
C VAL A 137 -7.47 -4.40 9.28
N PHE A 138 -6.78 -3.31 9.66
CA PHE A 138 -6.08 -2.46 8.71
C PHE A 138 -4.59 -2.81 8.67
N VAL A 139 -4.09 -3.18 7.49
CA VAL A 139 -2.73 -3.70 7.32
C VAL A 139 -1.96 -2.98 6.21
N LYS A 140 -0.63 -3.04 6.28
CA LYS A 140 0.25 -2.85 5.13
C LYS A 140 0.23 -4.09 4.26
N THR A 141 0.40 -3.90 2.95
CA THR A 141 0.40 -5.02 1.99
C THR A 141 1.78 -5.66 1.81
N HIS A 142 2.85 -5.00 2.24
CA HIS A 142 4.21 -5.50 2.10
C HIS A 142 4.79 -6.03 3.41
N GLY A 143 5.04 -7.34 3.45
CA GLY A 143 5.61 -8.05 4.59
C GLY A 143 5.14 -9.51 4.60
N ARG A 144 5.65 -10.31 5.56
CA ARG A 144 5.38 -11.75 5.65
C ARG A 144 5.00 -12.21 7.05
N SER A 145 4.63 -11.29 7.93
CA SER A 145 4.17 -11.58 9.29
C SER A 145 3.02 -10.65 9.61
N ILE A 146 1.89 -11.21 9.97
CA ILE A 146 0.68 -10.42 10.28
C ILE A 146 0.95 -9.37 11.36
N ASP A 147 1.68 -9.71 12.41
CA ASP A 147 2.02 -8.78 13.50
C ASP A 147 2.78 -7.53 13.04
N ARG A 148 3.55 -7.66 11.94
CA ARG A 148 4.31 -6.55 11.34
C ARG A 148 3.51 -5.78 10.31
N LEU A 149 2.46 -6.37 9.78
CA LEU A 149 1.59 -5.74 8.79
C LEU A 149 0.50 -4.89 9.45
N ILE A 150 0.09 -5.22 10.66
CA ILE A 150 -0.99 -4.50 11.35
C ILE A 150 -0.62 -3.03 11.53
N VAL A 151 -1.46 -2.15 10.98
CA VAL A 151 -1.42 -0.71 11.24
C VAL A 151 -2.40 -0.37 12.34
N LYS A 152 -3.59 -0.98 12.30
CA LYS A 152 -4.63 -0.83 13.30
C LYS A 152 -5.46 -2.11 13.39
N ASN A 153 -5.58 -2.62 14.60
CA ASN A 153 -6.49 -3.69 14.97
C ASN A 153 -7.67 -3.07 15.74
N PRO A 154 -8.91 -3.52 15.51
CA PRO A 154 -10.07 -3.02 16.24
C PRO A 154 -10.00 -3.29 17.73
#